data_192191069d34307b99d3f14a068cf121
#
_entry.id   192191069d34307b99d3f14a068cf121
#
_cell.length_a   1.000
_cell.length_b   1.000
_cell.length_c   1.000
_cell.angle_alpha   90.00
_cell.angle_beta   90.00
_cell.angle_gamma   90.00
#
_symmetry.space_group_name_H-M   'P 1'
#
loop_
_entity.id
_entity.type
_entity.pdbx_description
1 polymer ?
#
loop_
_entity_poly.entity_id
_entity_poly.type
_entity_poly.pdbx_seq_one_letter_code
_entity_poly.pdbx_strand_id
1 'polypeptide(L)'
;MATLEISNGGKAAGRRTKKVAPRVDLTAMVDLMFLLTTFFMLTTSLSELKAADVAKPIPTDVNEPYPASRTMTVLLGKDNMAAYYLGETEKATIKLKSISEIGNVITSTKKEIAKFHHNNGNKFMIVIIKPTKTSSYKDLIDVIDELKILGVKSYAIDDEQISKKEESFLESKSL
;
A
#
# COMPACT_ATOMS: atom_id res chain seq x y z
N MET A 1 0.90 13.22 43.99
CA MET A 1 0.09 13.82 45.08
C MET A 1 0.50 15.27 45.25
N ALA A 2 -0.35 16.19 44.87
CA ALA A 2 -0.08 17.62 45.05
C ALA A 2 -0.48 18.03 46.48
N THR A 3 0.48 18.35 47.32
CA THR A 3 0.26 18.84 48.67
C THR A 3 0.20 20.36 48.64
N LEU A 4 -0.95 20.90 48.94
CA LEU A 4 -1.16 22.35 49.20
C LEU A 4 -0.89 22.56 50.68
N GLU A 5 0.28 23.14 51.04
CA GLU A 5 0.51 23.64 52.41
C GLU A 5 -0.10 25.05 52.55
N ILE A 6 -1.19 25.10 53.30
CA ILE A 6 -1.75 26.36 53.75
C ILE A 6 -1.14 26.69 55.12
N SER A 7 -0.21 27.61 55.15
CA SER A 7 0.33 28.14 56.43
C SER A 7 -0.67 29.06 57.07
N ASN A 8 -1.18 28.67 58.27
CA ASN A 8 -2.11 29.45 59.08
C ASN A 8 -1.29 30.41 59.96
N GLY A 9 -1.19 31.67 59.53
CA GLY A 9 -0.42 32.71 60.20
C GLY A 9 -1.19 33.36 61.37
N GLY A 10 -0.67 33.12 62.57
CA GLY A 10 -1.10 33.84 63.78
C GLY A 10 -0.80 35.35 63.73
N LYS A 11 -1.68 36.15 64.34
CA LYS A 11 -1.60 37.64 64.49
C LYS A 11 -0.36 38.01 65.23
N ALA A 12 0.54 38.78 64.64
CA ALA A 12 1.50 39.64 65.35
C ALA A 12 1.92 40.81 64.46
N ALA A 13 1.83 41.94 64.99
CA ALA A 13 2.22 43.31 64.62
C ALA A 13 3.12 43.54 63.42
N GLY A 14 2.63 44.39 62.49
CA GLY A 14 3.37 45.45 61.85
C GLY A 14 4.63 45.16 61.02
N ARG A 15 4.83 43.97 60.42
CA ARG A 15 5.93 43.77 59.49
C ARG A 15 5.35 43.34 58.18
N ARG A 16 5.51 44.15 57.10
CA ARG A 16 5.17 43.79 55.74
C ARG A 16 5.83 42.44 55.37
N THR A 17 5.13 41.37 55.59
CA THR A 17 5.57 40.04 55.09
C THR A 17 5.48 40.05 53.59
N LYS A 18 6.62 39.86 52.90
CA LYS A 18 6.64 39.58 51.47
C LYS A 18 5.78 38.33 51.23
N LYS A 19 4.67 38.50 50.51
CA LYS A 19 3.87 37.38 50.05
C LYS A 19 4.78 36.52 49.16
N VAL A 20 5.15 35.34 49.63
CA VAL A 20 5.84 34.31 48.80
C VAL A 20 4.84 33.84 47.75
N ALA A 21 5.17 34.05 46.48
CA ALA A 21 4.35 33.55 45.40
C ALA A 21 4.17 32.03 45.53
N PRO A 22 2.95 31.49 45.36
CA PRO A 22 2.74 30.06 45.41
C PRO A 22 3.59 29.39 44.34
N ARG A 23 4.44 28.44 44.74
CA ARG A 23 5.17 27.59 43.80
C ARG A 23 4.21 26.53 43.27
N VAL A 24 3.85 26.65 42.03
CA VAL A 24 3.10 25.59 41.33
C VAL A 24 4.07 24.48 40.94
N ASP A 25 3.82 23.30 41.41
CA ASP A 25 4.59 22.12 41.00
C ASP A 25 4.10 21.70 39.61
N LEU A 26 4.93 21.93 38.59
CA LEU A 26 4.64 21.63 37.19
C LEU A 26 4.99 20.19 36.82
N THR A 27 5.53 19.40 37.74
CA THR A 27 5.99 18.02 37.45
C THR A 27 4.87 17.15 36.92
N ALA A 28 3.67 17.25 37.52
CA ALA A 28 2.51 16.48 37.05
C ALA A 28 2.06 16.88 35.64
N MET A 29 2.18 18.17 35.28
CA MET A 29 1.84 18.62 33.93
C MET A 29 2.82 18.13 32.88
N VAL A 30 4.13 18.14 33.21
CA VAL A 30 5.18 17.64 32.31
C VAL A 30 5.05 16.15 32.08
N ASP A 31 4.75 15.37 33.12
CA ASP A 31 4.52 13.93 33.02
C ASP A 31 3.33 13.60 32.12
N LEU A 32 2.21 14.30 32.28
CA LEU A 32 1.04 14.13 31.44
C LEU A 32 1.32 14.49 29.96
N MET A 33 2.10 15.55 29.73
CA MET A 33 2.54 15.95 28.39
C MET A 33 3.47 14.90 27.76
N PHE A 34 4.39 14.35 28.57
CA PHE A 34 5.31 13.29 28.13
C PHE A 34 4.55 12.02 27.77
N LEU A 35 3.62 11.57 28.62
CA LEU A 35 2.77 10.41 28.35
C LEU A 35 1.94 10.60 27.09
N LEU A 36 1.35 11.78 26.89
CA LEU A 36 0.59 12.07 25.68
C LEU A 36 1.48 12.01 24.42
N THR A 37 2.67 12.60 24.48
CA THR A 37 3.60 12.65 23.35
C THR A 37 4.11 11.24 23.01
N THR A 38 4.48 10.44 24.00
CA THR A 38 4.93 9.06 23.76
C THR A 38 3.81 8.18 23.23
N PHE A 39 2.58 8.36 23.72
CA PHE A 39 1.41 7.65 23.20
C PHE A 39 1.16 8.00 21.72
N PHE A 40 1.19 9.28 21.36
CA PHE A 40 1.04 9.68 19.95
C PHE A 40 2.18 9.18 19.07
N MET A 41 3.42 9.23 19.54
CA MET A 41 4.55 8.65 18.80
C MET A 41 4.37 7.15 18.57
N LEU A 42 3.93 6.42 19.59
CA LEU A 42 3.69 4.99 19.46
C LEU A 42 2.54 4.69 18.49
N THR A 43 1.42 5.40 18.61
CA THR A 43 0.25 5.19 17.73
C THR A 43 0.54 5.57 16.29
N THR A 44 1.28 6.63 16.02
CA THR A 44 1.68 7.01 14.65
C THR A 44 2.67 6.01 14.06
N SER A 45 3.62 5.49 14.83
CA SER A 45 4.56 4.47 14.38
C SER A 45 3.86 3.13 14.04
N LEU A 46 2.83 2.76 14.78
CA LEU A 46 2.04 1.55 14.51
C LEU A 46 1.07 1.71 13.32
N SER A 47 0.73 2.95 12.94
CA SER A 47 -0.17 3.23 11.82
C SER A 47 0.47 2.98 10.44
N GLU A 48 1.78 2.77 10.35
CA GLU A 48 2.50 2.57 9.08
C GLU A 48 2.60 1.11 8.62
N LEU A 49 1.88 0.19 9.25
CA LEU A 49 1.76 -1.19 8.76
C LEU A 49 0.86 -1.21 7.50
N LYS A 50 1.34 -0.63 6.41
CA LYS A 50 0.76 -0.81 5.09
C LYS A 50 1.04 -2.23 4.64
N ALA A 51 0.03 -3.06 4.57
CA ALA A 51 0.14 -4.44 4.10
C ALA A 51 0.65 -4.53 2.65
N ALA A 52 0.33 -3.54 1.81
CA ALA A 52 0.87 -3.37 0.48
C ALA A 52 0.75 -1.90 0.03
N ASP A 53 1.78 -1.40 -0.63
CA ASP A 53 1.72 -0.10 -1.31
C ASP A 53 1.22 -0.35 -2.73
N VAL A 54 -0.11 -0.37 -2.88
CA VAL A 54 -0.77 -0.59 -4.16
C VAL A 54 -1.13 0.76 -4.75
N ALA A 55 -0.46 1.13 -5.83
CA ALA A 55 -0.83 2.29 -6.62
C ALA A 55 -2.12 1.98 -7.39
N LYS A 56 -3.27 2.41 -6.88
CA LYS A 56 -4.51 2.39 -7.68
C LYS A 56 -4.35 3.42 -8.80
N PRO A 57 -4.61 3.06 -10.08
CA PRO A 57 -4.58 4.05 -11.15
C PRO A 57 -5.57 5.17 -10.82
N ILE A 58 -5.07 6.40 -10.69
CA ILE A 58 -5.94 7.57 -10.56
C ILE A 58 -6.61 7.72 -11.92
N PRO A 59 -7.95 7.76 -12.01
CA PRO A 59 -8.61 8.13 -13.25
C PRO A 59 -8.20 9.57 -13.58
N THR A 60 -7.16 9.69 -14.37
CA THR A 60 -6.73 10.96 -14.93
C THR A 60 -7.54 11.13 -16.21
N ASP A 61 -8.14 12.29 -16.42
CA ASP A 61 -8.84 12.66 -17.66
C ASP A 61 -7.92 12.65 -18.90
N VAL A 62 -6.65 12.37 -18.70
CA VAL A 62 -5.66 12.15 -19.76
C VAL A 62 -5.70 10.66 -20.11
N ASN A 63 -6.43 10.38 -21.16
CA ASN A 63 -6.61 9.06 -21.78
C ASN A 63 -5.32 8.64 -22.51
N GLU A 64 -4.17 8.64 -21.83
CA GLU A 64 -2.97 8.01 -22.34
C GLU A 64 -2.99 6.53 -21.97
N PRO A 65 -3.28 5.65 -22.94
CA PRO A 65 -3.27 4.22 -22.68
C PRO A 65 -1.86 3.80 -22.24
N TYR A 66 -1.76 2.92 -21.28
CA TYR A 66 -0.48 2.32 -20.91
C TYR A 66 0.21 1.78 -22.17
N PRO A 67 1.51 2.02 -22.33
CA PRO A 67 2.20 1.60 -23.54
C PRO A 67 2.14 0.07 -23.70
N ALA A 68 1.37 -0.39 -24.67
CA ALA A 68 1.07 -1.80 -24.91
C ALA A 68 2.33 -2.68 -25.01
N SER A 69 3.44 -2.12 -25.52
CA SER A 69 4.70 -2.85 -25.71
C SER A 69 5.38 -3.32 -24.41
N ARG A 70 4.97 -2.80 -23.26
CA ARG A 70 5.58 -3.11 -21.95
C ARG A 70 4.56 -3.37 -20.85
N THR A 71 3.29 -3.43 -21.18
CA THR A 71 2.21 -3.70 -20.23
C THR A 71 1.81 -5.16 -20.32
N MET A 72 1.88 -5.85 -19.19
CA MET A 72 1.38 -7.21 -19.01
C MET A 72 0.13 -7.15 -18.14
N THR A 73 -0.95 -7.79 -18.58
CA THR A 73 -2.17 -7.94 -17.79
C THR A 73 -2.25 -9.36 -17.25
N VAL A 74 -2.57 -9.48 -15.96
CA VAL A 74 -2.79 -10.74 -15.25
C VAL A 74 -4.19 -10.76 -14.71
N LEU A 75 -5.02 -11.68 -15.20
CA LEU A 75 -6.38 -11.92 -14.75
C LEU A 75 -6.35 -13.07 -13.74
N LEU A 76 -6.83 -12.84 -12.53
CA LEU A 76 -6.91 -13.88 -11.51
C LEU A 76 -8.23 -14.63 -11.66
N GLY A 77 -8.14 -15.94 -11.79
CA GLY A 77 -9.29 -16.82 -11.92
C GLY A 77 -9.50 -17.69 -10.68
N LYS A 78 -10.26 -18.74 -10.84
CA LYS A 78 -10.54 -19.76 -9.83
C LYS A 78 -9.39 -20.76 -9.72
N ASP A 79 -9.33 -21.48 -8.59
CA ASP A 79 -8.45 -22.65 -8.39
C ASP A 79 -6.95 -22.35 -8.58
N ASN A 80 -6.48 -21.20 -8.09
CA ASN A 80 -5.07 -20.81 -8.18
C ASN A 80 -4.55 -20.66 -9.61
N MET A 81 -5.45 -20.35 -10.56
CA MET A 81 -5.13 -20.14 -11.96
C MET A 81 -5.16 -18.68 -12.33
N ALA A 82 -4.26 -18.26 -13.20
CA ALA A 82 -4.20 -16.92 -13.75
C ALA A 82 -4.08 -16.96 -15.27
N ALA A 83 -4.84 -16.11 -15.93
CA ALA A 83 -4.67 -15.84 -17.35
C ALA A 83 -3.81 -14.59 -17.51
N TYR A 84 -2.93 -14.57 -18.50
CA TYR A 84 -2.07 -13.42 -18.75
C TYR A 84 -1.88 -13.17 -20.24
N TYR A 85 -1.60 -11.92 -20.55
CA TYR A 85 -1.26 -11.48 -21.91
C TYR A 85 -0.38 -10.22 -21.87
N LEU A 86 0.28 -9.93 -22.97
CA LEU A 86 1.11 -8.74 -23.16
C LEU A 86 0.45 -7.83 -24.18
N GLY A 87 0.37 -6.54 -23.89
CA GLY A 87 -0.15 -5.53 -24.78
C GLY A 87 -1.65 -5.31 -24.71
N GLU A 88 -2.25 -4.95 -25.85
CA GLU A 88 -3.67 -4.66 -25.96
C GLU A 88 -4.50 -5.96 -25.96
N THR A 89 -5.58 -5.98 -25.21
CA THR A 89 -6.48 -7.14 -25.06
C THR A 89 -6.97 -7.69 -26.40
N GLU A 90 -7.27 -6.80 -27.35
CA GLU A 90 -7.85 -7.21 -28.63
C GLU A 90 -6.88 -7.99 -29.52
N LYS A 91 -5.61 -7.63 -29.50
CA LYS A 91 -4.56 -8.21 -30.34
C LYS A 91 -3.78 -9.33 -29.66
N ALA A 92 -3.84 -9.37 -28.34
CA ALA A 92 -3.05 -10.30 -27.56
C ALA A 92 -3.63 -11.72 -27.55
N THR A 93 -2.74 -12.70 -27.44
CA THR A 93 -3.09 -14.09 -27.15
C THR A 93 -3.08 -14.31 -25.65
N ILE A 94 -4.24 -14.60 -25.08
CA ILE A 94 -4.38 -14.88 -23.64
C ILE A 94 -3.88 -16.31 -23.38
N LYS A 95 -2.97 -16.44 -22.41
CA LYS A 95 -2.38 -17.71 -21.98
C LYS A 95 -2.78 -17.99 -20.53
N LEU A 96 -2.88 -19.27 -20.18
CA LEU A 96 -3.25 -19.72 -18.85
C LEU A 96 -2.03 -20.31 -18.14
N LYS A 97 -1.86 -19.99 -16.86
CA LYS A 97 -0.83 -20.54 -15.98
C LYS A 97 -1.31 -20.59 -14.54
N SER A 98 -0.69 -21.46 -13.75
CA SER A 98 -0.88 -21.44 -12.29
C SER A 98 -0.21 -20.22 -11.68
N ILE A 99 -0.77 -19.66 -10.61
CA ILE A 99 -0.21 -18.52 -9.87
C ILE A 99 1.20 -18.86 -9.36
N SER A 100 1.45 -20.09 -8.95
CA SER A 100 2.79 -20.55 -8.56
C SER A 100 3.85 -20.46 -9.66
N GLU A 101 3.45 -20.48 -10.94
CA GLU A 101 4.35 -20.33 -12.08
C GLU A 101 4.40 -18.91 -12.65
N ILE A 102 3.56 -18.00 -12.13
CA ILE A 102 3.44 -16.65 -12.68
C ILE A 102 4.75 -15.86 -12.57
N GLY A 103 5.55 -16.10 -11.53
CA GLY A 103 6.86 -15.49 -11.35
C GLY A 103 7.83 -15.79 -12.48
N ASN A 104 7.84 -17.02 -12.98
CA ASN A 104 8.66 -17.40 -14.13
C ASN A 104 8.20 -16.67 -15.39
N VAL A 105 6.89 -16.51 -15.57
CA VAL A 105 6.32 -15.79 -16.71
C VAL A 105 6.68 -14.29 -16.63
N ILE A 106 6.54 -13.66 -15.45
CA ILE A 106 6.93 -12.27 -15.24
C ILE A 106 8.42 -12.07 -15.54
N THR A 107 9.26 -12.98 -15.07
CA THR A 107 10.72 -12.92 -15.31
C THR A 107 11.07 -13.01 -16.78
N SER A 108 10.46 -13.94 -17.52
CA SER A 108 10.69 -14.09 -18.98
C SER A 108 10.19 -12.86 -19.74
N THR A 109 9.00 -12.38 -19.44
CA THR A 109 8.42 -11.18 -20.06
C THR A 109 9.25 -9.93 -19.75
N LYS A 110 9.74 -9.78 -18.52
CA LYS A 110 10.64 -8.68 -18.14
C LYS A 110 11.92 -8.69 -18.97
N LYS A 111 12.51 -9.88 -19.22
CA LYS A 111 13.70 -10.03 -20.07
C LYS A 111 13.40 -9.71 -21.54
N GLU A 112 12.25 -10.11 -22.06
CA GLU A 112 11.81 -9.78 -23.42
C GLU A 112 11.62 -8.27 -23.59
N ILE A 113 10.93 -7.61 -22.69
CA ILE A 113 10.72 -6.15 -22.70
C ILE A 113 12.06 -5.42 -22.63
N ALA A 114 12.99 -5.86 -21.78
CA ALA A 114 14.32 -5.29 -21.67
C ALA A 114 15.10 -5.37 -23.00
N LYS A 115 15.04 -6.52 -23.69
CA LYS A 115 15.66 -6.70 -25.02
C LYS A 115 15.03 -5.78 -26.06
N PHE A 116 13.70 -5.70 -26.11
CA PHE A 116 12.97 -4.87 -27.06
C PHE A 116 13.29 -3.37 -26.91
N HIS A 117 13.50 -2.93 -25.70
CA HIS A 117 13.76 -1.52 -25.39
C HIS A 117 15.23 -1.19 -25.17
N HIS A 118 16.15 -2.02 -25.68
CA HIS A 118 17.61 -1.82 -25.59
C HIS A 118 18.10 -1.55 -24.16
N ASN A 119 17.52 -2.23 -23.20
CA ASN A 119 17.86 -2.13 -21.78
C ASN A 119 17.72 -0.70 -21.20
N ASN A 120 16.82 0.12 -21.77
CA ASN A 120 16.58 1.47 -21.31
C ASN A 120 15.89 1.46 -19.95
N GLY A 121 16.61 1.89 -18.91
CA GLY A 121 16.14 1.88 -17.52
C GLY A 121 14.88 2.71 -17.24
N ASN A 122 14.50 3.60 -18.16
CA ASN A 122 13.27 4.40 -18.05
C ASN A 122 12.03 3.68 -18.60
N LYS A 123 12.21 2.53 -19.26
CA LYS A 123 11.12 1.75 -19.85
C LYS A 123 10.88 0.48 -19.03
N PHE A 124 10.29 0.65 -17.88
CA PHE A 124 9.93 -0.47 -17.00
C PHE A 124 8.73 -1.25 -17.52
N MET A 125 8.70 -2.54 -17.18
CA MET A 125 7.51 -3.36 -17.28
C MET A 125 6.42 -2.81 -16.36
N ILE A 126 5.20 -2.75 -16.87
CA ILE A 126 4.00 -2.39 -16.13
C ILE A 126 3.15 -3.65 -16.02
N VAL A 127 2.65 -3.96 -14.83
CA VAL A 127 1.75 -5.09 -14.62
C VAL A 127 0.40 -4.58 -14.13
N ILE A 128 -0.67 -4.97 -14.84
CA ILE A 128 -2.05 -4.70 -14.43
C ILE A 128 -2.61 -6.02 -13.91
N ILE A 129 -3.06 -6.01 -12.66
CA ILE A 129 -3.69 -7.18 -12.04
C ILE A 129 -5.20 -6.95 -12.04
N LYS A 130 -5.93 -7.88 -12.64
CA LYS A 130 -7.39 -7.84 -12.68
C LYS A 130 -7.96 -9.01 -11.87
N PRO A 131 -8.37 -8.80 -10.63
CA PRO A 131 -9.06 -9.80 -9.85
C PRO A 131 -10.46 -10.03 -10.42
N THR A 132 -10.84 -11.29 -10.64
CA THR A 132 -12.20 -11.65 -11.03
C THR A 132 -13.06 -11.94 -9.79
N LYS A 133 -14.36 -12.08 -9.97
CA LYS A 133 -15.31 -12.44 -8.89
C LYS A 133 -15.05 -13.83 -8.31
N THR A 134 -14.34 -14.69 -9.06
CA THR A 134 -14.02 -16.06 -8.69
C THR A 134 -12.65 -16.19 -8.03
N SER A 135 -11.82 -15.14 -8.11
CA SER A 135 -10.45 -15.15 -7.56
C SER A 135 -10.44 -15.09 -6.04
N SER A 136 -9.45 -15.73 -5.43
CA SER A 136 -9.18 -15.64 -3.99
C SER A 136 -8.35 -14.41 -3.67
N TYR A 137 -8.60 -13.79 -2.51
CA TYR A 137 -7.73 -12.73 -1.99
C TYR A 137 -6.29 -13.19 -1.78
N LYS A 138 -6.10 -14.46 -1.43
CA LYS A 138 -4.78 -15.07 -1.32
C LYS A 138 -4.02 -14.99 -2.63
N ASP A 139 -4.68 -15.30 -3.75
CA ASP A 139 -4.08 -15.29 -5.08
C ASP A 139 -3.60 -13.89 -5.49
N LEU A 140 -4.36 -12.87 -5.11
CA LEU A 140 -3.98 -11.47 -5.31
C LEU A 140 -2.70 -11.13 -4.54
N ILE A 141 -2.63 -11.52 -3.27
CA ILE A 141 -1.46 -11.25 -2.43
C ILE A 141 -0.24 -12.02 -2.93
N ASP A 142 -0.39 -13.30 -3.30
CA ASP A 142 0.70 -14.12 -3.83
C ASP A 142 1.31 -13.48 -5.10
N VAL A 143 0.48 -12.96 -6.00
CA VAL A 143 0.97 -12.26 -7.21
C VAL A 143 1.67 -10.93 -6.86
N ILE A 144 1.12 -10.15 -5.92
CA ILE A 144 1.75 -8.89 -5.49
C ILE A 144 3.11 -9.15 -4.84
N ASP A 145 3.21 -10.16 -4.01
CA ASP A 145 4.48 -10.52 -3.36
C ASP A 145 5.51 -10.99 -4.38
N GLU A 146 5.10 -11.78 -5.37
CA GLU A 146 5.97 -12.19 -6.47
C GLU A 146 6.48 -11.00 -7.29
N LEU A 147 5.62 -10.01 -7.58
CA LEU A 147 6.02 -8.78 -8.26
C LEU A 147 7.07 -7.99 -7.46
N LYS A 148 6.92 -7.92 -6.14
CA LYS A 148 7.89 -7.27 -5.25
C LYS A 148 9.22 -8.01 -5.22
N ILE A 149 9.19 -9.34 -5.09
CA ILE A 149 10.40 -10.20 -5.12
C ILE A 149 11.16 -10.01 -6.42
N LEU A 150 10.46 -9.95 -7.54
CA LEU A 150 11.04 -9.77 -8.87
C LEU A 150 11.44 -8.31 -9.18
N GLY A 151 11.18 -7.39 -8.26
CA GLY A 151 11.52 -5.97 -8.41
C GLY A 151 10.78 -5.31 -9.57
N VAL A 152 9.50 -5.62 -9.78
CA VAL A 152 8.64 -4.89 -10.72
C VAL A 152 8.26 -3.57 -10.08
N LYS A 153 8.67 -2.46 -10.70
CA LYS A 153 8.52 -1.12 -10.12
C LYS A 153 7.12 -0.53 -10.27
N SER A 154 6.38 -0.98 -11.30
CA SER A 154 5.07 -0.41 -11.61
C SER A 154 4.05 -1.53 -11.77
N TYR A 155 3.08 -1.56 -10.88
CA TYR A 155 1.90 -2.40 -11.02
C TYR A 155 0.65 -1.67 -10.54
N ALA A 156 -0.49 -2.05 -11.07
CA ALA A 156 -1.79 -1.49 -10.73
C ALA A 156 -2.82 -2.62 -10.56
N ILE A 157 -3.82 -2.38 -9.75
CA ILE A 157 -4.99 -3.26 -9.63
C ILE A 157 -6.15 -2.57 -10.31
N ASP A 158 -6.78 -3.26 -11.26
CA ASP A 158 -7.97 -2.82 -11.96
C ASP A 158 -9.09 -3.84 -11.72
N ASP A 159 -10.00 -3.50 -10.84
CA ASP A 159 -11.15 -4.32 -10.44
C ASP A 159 -12.46 -3.94 -11.16
N GLU A 160 -12.43 -2.88 -11.97
CA GLU A 160 -13.63 -2.33 -12.59
C GLU A 160 -13.77 -2.67 -14.08
N GLN A 161 -12.66 -2.86 -14.80
CA GLN A 161 -12.66 -2.96 -16.25
C GLN A 161 -12.20 -4.33 -16.76
N ILE A 162 -13.13 -5.28 -16.82
CA ILE A 162 -12.91 -6.55 -17.54
C ILE A 162 -13.46 -6.40 -18.94
N SER A 163 -12.61 -6.61 -19.95
CA SER A 163 -13.00 -6.55 -21.36
C SER A 163 -13.87 -7.77 -21.74
N LYS A 164 -14.78 -7.60 -22.71
CA LYS A 164 -15.62 -8.70 -23.23
C LYS A 164 -14.80 -9.92 -23.71
N LYS A 165 -13.62 -9.69 -24.26
CA LYS A 165 -12.73 -10.78 -24.71
C LYS A 165 -12.11 -11.52 -23.52
N GLU A 166 -11.76 -10.79 -22.45
CA GLU A 166 -11.27 -11.38 -21.21
C GLU A 166 -12.35 -12.23 -20.54
N GLU A 167 -13.57 -11.68 -20.45
CA GLU A 167 -14.73 -12.36 -19.87
C GLU A 167 -15.06 -13.64 -20.64
N SER A 168 -15.17 -13.58 -21.97
CA SER A 168 -15.43 -14.75 -22.80
C SER A 168 -14.35 -15.81 -22.70
N PHE A 169 -13.07 -15.41 -22.52
CA PHE A 169 -11.98 -16.35 -22.30
C PHE A 169 -12.10 -17.04 -20.94
N LEU A 170 -12.38 -16.29 -19.87
CA LEU A 170 -12.57 -16.84 -18.53
C LEU A 170 -13.75 -17.83 -18.50
N GLU A 171 -14.88 -17.48 -19.10
CA GLU A 171 -16.05 -18.36 -19.22
C GLU A 171 -15.70 -19.65 -19.99
N SER A 172 -14.98 -19.55 -21.11
CA SER A 172 -14.56 -20.71 -21.91
C SER A 172 -13.67 -21.69 -21.16
N LYS A 173 -12.99 -21.22 -20.10
CA LYS A 173 -12.09 -21.99 -19.24
C LYS A 173 -12.67 -22.32 -17.87
N SER A 174 -13.92 -21.89 -17.58
CA SER A 174 -14.59 -22.06 -16.28
C SER A 174 -13.81 -21.47 -15.10
N LEU A 175 -13.19 -20.32 -15.31
CA LEU A 175 -12.33 -19.60 -14.36
C LEU A 175 -13.05 -18.44 -13.67
#